data_ace9253ad22ca83e7ff4da6e5d3a1c0f
#
_entry.id   ace9253ad22ca83e7ff4da6e5d3a1c0f
#
_cell.length_a   1.000
_cell.length_b   1.000
_cell.length_c   1.000
_cell.angle_alpha   90.00
_cell.angle_beta   90.00
_cell.angle_gamma   90.00
#
_symmetry.space_group_name_H-M   'P 1'
#
loop_
_entity.id
_entity.type
_entity.pdbx_description
1 polymer ?
#
loop_
_entity_poly.entity_id
_entity_poly.type
_entity_poly.pdbx_seq_one_letter_code
_entity_poly.pdbx_strand_id
1 'polypeptide(L)'
;MILPLQTLYDVLDKTWPAAKYIPWHCWCLRLGEGAGKRVCAATLKGTLDSQSIDVAAQSMHDFGQSSIFMIREGESELDATLSNRGYEISDPSNIYAAPVEELTNQRPPSVSMFNIWEPLEIQKDIWRRGGVEATHLAVMERVKGAKASILMRWDNHSAGSAFVAISDKIAMVHALEVVPSQRCKRVGTWGMRQAALWAKEQGAHSVSAICTKQNTGANALYSSLNMRCVGGYHYRIKKDKG
;
A
#
# COMPACT_ATOMS: atom_id res chain seq x y z
N MET A 1 -21.49 -2.07 -3.06
CA MET A 1 -21.38 -1.40 -1.75
C MET A 1 -20.20 -0.43 -1.83
N ILE A 2 -20.38 0.83 -1.45
CA ILE A 2 -19.26 1.80 -1.39
C ILE A 2 -18.59 1.59 -0.03
N LEU A 3 -17.32 1.19 -0.05
CA LEU A 3 -16.52 1.07 1.18
C LEU A 3 -16.22 2.47 1.73
N PRO A 4 -16.43 2.73 3.04
CA PRO A 4 -15.99 3.97 3.64
C PRO A 4 -14.49 4.13 3.51
N LEU A 5 -14.02 5.31 3.10
CA LEU A 5 -12.60 5.55 2.88
C LEU A 5 -11.76 5.37 4.15
N GLN A 6 -12.33 5.74 5.31
CA GLN A 6 -11.68 5.52 6.59
C GLN A 6 -11.39 4.03 6.85
N THR A 7 -12.31 3.14 6.49
CA THR A 7 -12.09 1.69 6.59
C THR A 7 -10.90 1.25 5.74
N LEU A 8 -10.70 1.84 4.55
CA LEU A 8 -9.55 1.51 3.69
C LEU A 8 -8.22 2.01 4.27
N TYR A 9 -8.21 3.15 4.96
CA TYR A 9 -7.04 3.59 5.70
C TYR A 9 -6.70 2.65 6.86
N ASP A 10 -7.71 2.17 7.59
CA ASP A 10 -7.53 1.22 8.68
C ASP A 10 -7.04 -0.16 8.17
N VAL A 11 -7.59 -0.62 7.04
CA VAL A 11 -7.13 -1.83 6.34
C VAL A 11 -5.68 -1.67 5.88
N LEU A 12 -5.32 -0.50 5.33
CA LEU A 12 -3.94 -0.20 4.95
C LEU A 12 -2.99 -0.35 6.14
N ASP A 13 -3.32 0.25 7.29
CA ASP A 13 -2.50 0.18 8.50
C ASP A 13 -2.37 -1.28 9.03
N LYS A 14 -3.37 -2.15 8.82
CA LYS A 14 -3.37 -3.55 9.26
C LYS A 14 -2.71 -4.50 8.26
N THR A 15 -2.79 -4.21 6.96
CA THR A 15 -2.23 -5.06 5.89
C THR A 15 -0.83 -4.63 5.45
N TRP A 16 -0.37 -3.46 5.89
CA TRP A 16 0.98 -2.94 5.70
C TRP A 16 1.44 -2.18 6.95
N PRO A 17 1.63 -2.89 8.10
CA PRO A 17 1.79 -2.27 9.40
C PRO A 17 3.19 -1.70 9.63
N ALA A 18 3.25 -0.55 10.32
CA ALA A 18 4.47 -0.06 10.91
C ALA A 18 4.98 -1.01 12.00
N ALA A 19 6.26 -0.90 12.37
CA ALA A 19 6.82 -1.67 13.47
C ALA A 19 6.19 -1.26 14.81
N LYS A 20 5.92 0.03 14.97
CA LYS A 20 5.27 0.56 16.16
C LYS A 20 4.36 1.73 15.81
N TYR A 21 3.21 1.79 16.47
CA TYR A 21 2.31 2.95 16.46
C TYR A 21 2.41 3.65 17.81
N ILE A 22 2.60 4.97 17.78
CA ILE A 22 2.80 5.79 18.97
C ILE A 22 1.72 6.88 18.97
N PRO A 23 0.62 6.68 19.72
CA PRO A 23 -0.37 7.75 19.93
C PRO A 23 0.29 8.90 20.70
N TRP A 24 0.15 10.10 20.16
CA TRP A 24 0.67 11.30 20.79
C TRP A 24 -0.20 12.51 20.47
N HIS A 25 -0.89 13.06 21.46
CA HIS A 25 -1.88 14.13 21.28
C HIS A 25 -2.88 13.79 20.15
N CYS A 26 -2.99 14.68 19.16
CA CYS A 26 -3.83 14.49 17.97
C CYS A 26 -3.15 13.66 16.86
N TRP A 27 -1.99 13.06 17.11
CA TRP A 27 -1.21 12.32 16.12
C TRP A 27 -1.15 10.83 16.40
N CYS A 28 -1.04 10.06 15.35
CA CYS A 28 -0.50 8.71 15.37
C CYS A 28 0.84 8.71 14.64
N LEU A 29 1.94 8.68 15.40
CA LEU A 29 3.28 8.54 14.86
C LEU A 29 3.56 7.06 14.56
N ARG A 30 4.41 6.80 13.58
CA ARG A 30 4.80 5.45 13.17
C ARG A 30 6.31 5.29 13.15
N LEU A 31 6.79 4.19 13.71
CA LEU A 31 8.17 3.75 13.53
C LEU A 31 8.19 2.72 12.41
N GLY A 32 8.81 3.06 11.28
CA GLY A 32 8.75 2.28 10.04
C GLY A 32 10.01 1.47 9.74
N GLU A 33 11.10 1.68 10.48
CA GLU A 33 12.38 0.96 10.32
C GLU A 33 12.90 0.95 8.85
N GLY A 34 12.77 2.10 8.17
CA GLY A 34 13.27 2.26 6.80
C GLY A 34 12.37 1.67 5.70
N ALA A 35 11.20 1.15 6.01
CA ALA A 35 10.30 0.52 5.03
C ALA A 35 9.39 1.51 4.27
N GLY A 36 9.88 2.74 4.06
CA GLY A 36 9.23 3.76 3.24
C GLY A 36 8.18 4.61 3.94
N LYS A 37 7.67 5.61 3.22
CA LYS A 37 6.84 6.69 3.77
C LYS A 37 5.55 6.19 4.42
N ARG A 38 4.93 5.14 3.89
CA ARG A 38 3.64 4.62 4.37
C ARG A 38 3.67 4.21 5.84
N VAL A 39 4.77 3.60 6.27
CA VAL A 39 4.96 3.11 7.64
C VAL A 39 5.76 4.07 8.53
N CYS A 40 6.19 5.23 8.00
CA CYS A 40 6.90 6.26 8.76
C CYS A 40 6.06 7.53 8.97
N ALA A 41 5.02 7.76 8.15
CA ALA A 41 4.27 9.00 8.17
C ALA A 41 3.37 9.13 9.41
N ALA A 42 3.37 10.32 10.01
CA ALA A 42 2.38 10.70 11.01
C ALA A 42 1.00 10.91 10.36
N THR A 43 -0.06 10.55 11.07
CA THR A 43 -1.45 10.81 10.67
C THR A 43 -2.20 11.54 11.76
N LEU A 44 -3.07 12.45 11.37
CA LEU A 44 -3.96 13.17 12.30
C LEU A 44 -5.03 12.20 12.85
N LYS A 45 -5.29 12.29 14.15
CA LYS A 45 -6.31 11.55 14.87
C LYS A 45 -7.12 12.51 15.73
N GLY A 46 -8.09 13.18 15.14
CA GLY A 46 -8.92 14.16 15.82
C GLY A 46 -8.72 15.59 15.30
N THR A 47 -8.91 16.58 16.17
CA THR A 47 -8.79 18.00 15.80
C THR A 47 -7.34 18.42 15.70
N LEU A 48 -7.02 19.17 14.65
CA LEU A 48 -5.67 19.71 14.45
C LEU A 48 -5.30 20.72 15.54
N ASP A 49 -4.19 20.46 16.19
CA ASP A 49 -3.45 21.46 16.94
C ASP A 49 -2.19 21.84 16.15
N SER A 50 -2.19 23.02 15.57
CA SER A 50 -1.09 23.46 14.71
C SER A 50 0.25 23.58 15.43
N GLN A 51 0.27 23.83 16.75
CA GLN A 51 1.50 23.91 17.55
C GLN A 51 2.12 22.51 17.74
N SER A 52 1.30 21.46 17.70
CA SER A 52 1.76 20.08 17.86
C SER A 52 2.54 19.55 16.64
N ILE A 53 2.48 20.22 15.48
CA ILE A 53 3.19 19.80 14.25
C ILE A 53 4.71 19.77 14.46
N ASP A 54 5.27 20.80 15.07
CA ASP A 54 6.72 20.89 15.26
C ASP A 54 7.22 19.83 16.25
N VAL A 55 6.43 19.52 17.28
CA VAL A 55 6.76 18.47 18.24
C VAL A 55 6.62 17.08 17.59
N ALA A 56 5.59 16.86 16.78
CA ALA A 56 5.46 15.63 16.00
C ALA A 56 6.64 15.43 15.03
N ALA A 57 7.06 16.51 14.35
CA ALA A 57 8.22 16.50 13.46
C ALA A 57 9.52 16.19 14.22
N GLN A 58 9.72 16.80 15.38
CA GLN A 58 10.89 16.54 16.24
C GLN A 58 10.89 15.07 16.72
N SER A 59 9.73 14.56 17.16
CA SER A 59 9.63 13.16 17.60
C SER A 59 9.99 12.18 16.48
N MET A 60 9.56 12.44 15.22
CA MET A 60 9.97 11.61 14.08
C MET A 60 11.47 11.68 13.84
N HIS A 61 12.05 12.87 13.97
CA HIS A 61 13.51 13.05 13.85
C HIS A 61 14.27 12.28 14.94
N ASP A 62 13.78 12.31 16.19
CA ASP A 62 14.37 11.56 17.31
C ASP A 62 14.33 10.05 17.09
N PHE A 63 13.37 9.56 16.27
CA PHE A 63 13.32 8.17 15.80
C PHE A 63 14.23 7.89 14.61
N GLY A 64 15.03 8.86 14.16
CA GLY A 64 15.87 8.74 12.98
C GLY A 64 15.08 8.74 11.65
N GLN A 65 13.89 9.31 11.64
CA GLN A 65 13.02 9.38 10.45
C GLN A 65 12.83 10.81 9.99
N SER A 66 12.65 11.01 8.69
CA SER A 66 12.25 12.29 8.14
C SER A 66 10.85 12.70 8.63
N SER A 67 10.59 14.01 8.72
CA SER A 67 9.27 14.54 9.06
C SER A 67 8.30 14.37 7.90
N ILE A 68 7.46 13.33 7.97
CA ILE A 68 6.50 12.95 6.93
C ILE A 68 5.10 12.92 7.53
N PHE A 69 4.18 13.64 6.91
CA PHE A 69 2.77 13.65 7.28
C PHE A 69 1.94 13.07 6.15
N MET A 70 1.07 12.10 6.43
CA MET A 70 0.09 11.58 5.46
C MET A 70 -1.16 12.42 5.54
N ILE A 71 -1.53 13.02 4.42
CA ILE A 71 -2.74 13.83 4.27
C ILE A 71 -3.81 12.99 3.60
N ARG A 72 -4.88 12.74 4.32
CA ARG A 72 -6.05 11.96 3.88
C ARG A 72 -7.12 12.88 3.32
N GLU A 73 -8.09 12.34 2.61
CA GLU A 73 -9.24 13.13 2.17
C GLU A 73 -9.98 13.75 3.35
N GLY A 74 -10.34 15.03 3.22
CA GLY A 74 -10.98 15.81 4.28
C GLY A 74 -10.01 16.58 5.18
N GLU A 75 -8.69 16.36 5.10
CA GLU A 75 -7.68 17.02 5.93
C GLU A 75 -7.09 18.29 5.28
N SER A 76 -7.91 19.10 4.62
CA SER A 76 -7.48 20.30 3.87
C SER A 76 -6.83 21.37 4.75
N GLU A 77 -7.28 21.52 6.01
CA GLU A 77 -6.69 22.47 6.96
C GLU A 77 -5.25 22.06 7.32
N LEU A 78 -5.03 20.78 7.59
CA LEU A 78 -3.69 20.23 7.84
C LEU A 78 -2.81 20.40 6.60
N ASP A 79 -3.34 20.11 5.41
CA ASP A 79 -2.61 20.24 4.15
C ASP A 79 -2.12 21.69 3.92
N ALA A 80 -3.00 22.67 4.10
CA ALA A 80 -2.68 24.10 3.98
C ALA A 80 -1.66 24.54 5.05
N THR A 81 -1.83 24.10 6.30
CA THR A 81 -0.92 24.43 7.40
C THR A 81 0.49 23.91 7.15
N LEU A 82 0.63 22.66 6.69
CA LEU A 82 1.93 22.09 6.35
C LEU A 82 2.56 22.76 5.12
N SER A 83 1.75 23.11 4.11
CA SER A 83 2.19 23.88 2.94
C SER A 83 2.81 25.21 3.34
N ASN A 84 2.13 25.97 4.20
CA ASN A 84 2.61 27.27 4.71
C ASN A 84 3.89 27.14 5.55
N ARG A 85 4.17 25.97 6.11
CA ARG A 85 5.39 25.64 6.85
C ARG A 85 6.52 25.10 5.96
N GLY A 86 6.35 25.11 4.64
CA GLY A 86 7.34 24.70 3.66
C GLY A 86 7.44 23.19 3.45
N TYR A 87 6.41 22.41 3.81
CA TYR A 87 6.33 21.00 3.44
C TYR A 87 5.82 20.86 2.00
N GLU A 88 6.52 20.08 1.20
CA GLU A 88 6.18 19.82 -0.20
C GLU A 88 5.32 18.56 -0.34
N ILE A 89 4.47 18.51 -1.38
CA ILE A 89 3.68 17.33 -1.71
C ILE A 89 4.60 16.24 -2.26
N SER A 90 4.39 15.00 -1.78
CA SER A 90 5.07 13.82 -2.28
C SER A 90 4.09 12.65 -2.46
N ASP A 91 4.30 11.87 -3.51
CA ASP A 91 3.62 10.62 -3.84
C ASP A 91 2.08 10.70 -3.74
N PRO A 92 1.40 11.65 -4.41
CA PRO A 92 -0.04 11.62 -4.50
C PRO A 92 -0.51 10.24 -4.99
N SER A 93 -1.39 9.60 -4.23
CA SER A 93 -1.77 8.20 -4.44
C SER A 93 -3.28 8.05 -4.58
N ASN A 94 -3.69 7.14 -5.44
CA ASN A 94 -5.07 6.70 -5.60
C ASN A 94 -5.29 5.39 -4.82
N ILE A 95 -6.49 5.25 -4.24
CA ILE A 95 -6.97 4.02 -3.63
C ILE A 95 -8.05 3.45 -4.54
N TYR A 96 -7.83 2.23 -5.01
CA TYR A 96 -8.77 1.48 -5.82
C TYR A 96 -9.45 0.39 -5.00
N ALA A 97 -10.74 0.17 -5.25
CA ALA A 97 -11.49 -0.92 -4.64
C ALA A 97 -12.55 -1.49 -5.59
N ALA A 98 -12.83 -2.78 -5.42
CA ALA A 98 -13.92 -3.46 -6.12
C ALA A 98 -14.48 -4.60 -5.23
N PRO A 99 -15.73 -5.04 -5.44
CA PRO A 99 -16.19 -6.32 -4.94
C PRO A 99 -15.28 -7.45 -5.45
N VAL A 100 -15.04 -8.46 -4.63
CA VAL A 100 -14.15 -9.58 -4.99
C VAL A 100 -14.64 -10.31 -6.24
N GLU A 101 -15.96 -10.34 -6.47
CA GLU A 101 -16.62 -10.96 -7.63
C GLU A 101 -16.19 -10.37 -8.95
N GLU A 102 -15.92 -9.07 -9.01
CA GLU A 102 -15.48 -8.38 -10.24
C GLU A 102 -14.14 -8.93 -10.75
N LEU A 103 -13.26 -9.34 -9.84
CA LEU A 103 -11.95 -9.86 -10.19
C LEU A 103 -11.93 -11.40 -10.30
N THR A 104 -12.93 -12.11 -9.75
CA THR A 104 -12.97 -13.59 -9.74
C THR A 104 -13.81 -14.20 -10.86
N ASN A 105 -14.34 -13.38 -11.77
CA ASN A 105 -15.13 -13.81 -12.92
C ASN A 105 -14.30 -14.54 -14.02
N GLN A 106 -12.98 -14.50 -13.94
CA GLN A 106 -12.05 -15.25 -14.80
C GLN A 106 -10.93 -15.84 -13.94
N ARG A 107 -10.56 -17.08 -14.23
CA ARG A 107 -9.40 -17.72 -13.59
C ARG A 107 -8.14 -17.51 -14.41
N PRO A 108 -6.97 -17.32 -13.75
CA PRO A 108 -5.69 -17.33 -14.45
C PRO A 108 -5.48 -18.65 -15.23
N PRO A 109 -4.65 -18.65 -16.27
CA PRO A 109 -4.24 -19.89 -16.95
C PRO A 109 -3.63 -20.88 -15.94
N SER A 110 -3.79 -22.17 -16.23
CA SER A 110 -3.22 -23.21 -15.37
C SER A 110 -1.71 -23.05 -15.21
N VAL A 111 -1.18 -23.35 -14.02
CA VAL A 111 0.26 -23.33 -13.69
C VAL A 111 0.93 -21.97 -13.91
N SER A 112 0.15 -20.88 -13.83
CA SER A 112 0.69 -19.52 -14.03
C SER A 112 0.78 -18.68 -12.76
N MET A 113 -0.09 -18.90 -11.78
CA MET A 113 -0.19 -18.09 -10.56
C MET A 113 -0.25 -18.99 -9.32
N PHE A 114 0.57 -18.69 -8.31
CA PHE A 114 0.71 -19.52 -7.12
C PHE A 114 0.60 -18.66 -5.86
N ASN A 115 -0.24 -19.08 -4.93
CA ASN A 115 -0.31 -18.50 -3.59
C ASN A 115 0.72 -19.19 -2.70
N ILE A 116 1.64 -18.44 -2.14
CA ILE A 116 2.75 -18.96 -1.34
C ILE A 116 2.92 -18.09 -0.10
N TRP A 117 3.16 -18.71 1.04
CA TRP A 117 3.65 -18.04 2.24
C TRP A 117 4.55 -19.04 3.00
N GLU A 118 5.84 -18.74 3.23
CA GLU A 118 6.56 -17.47 3.04
C GLU A 118 7.04 -17.31 1.58
N PRO A 119 7.41 -16.05 1.17
CA PRO A 119 7.86 -15.79 -0.19
C PRO A 119 9.15 -16.55 -0.53
N LEU A 120 9.21 -17.11 -1.73
CA LEU A 120 10.41 -17.76 -2.27
C LEU A 120 11.50 -16.73 -2.61
N GLU A 121 12.76 -17.16 -2.67
CA GLU A 121 13.89 -16.28 -3.02
C GLU A 121 13.69 -15.59 -4.38
N ILE A 122 13.14 -16.27 -5.35
CA ILE A 122 12.85 -15.67 -6.66
C ILE A 122 11.82 -14.52 -6.58
N GLN A 123 10.87 -14.57 -5.65
CA GLN A 123 9.92 -13.48 -5.41
C GLN A 123 10.61 -12.29 -4.74
N LYS A 124 11.49 -12.56 -3.77
CA LYS A 124 12.31 -11.54 -3.11
C LYS A 124 13.26 -10.85 -4.11
N ASP A 125 13.83 -11.60 -5.06
CA ASP A 125 14.65 -11.06 -6.13
C ASP A 125 13.87 -10.14 -7.07
N ILE A 126 12.65 -10.53 -7.46
CA ILE A 126 11.76 -9.69 -8.28
C ILE A 126 11.45 -8.39 -7.55
N TRP A 127 11.09 -8.47 -6.29
CA TRP A 127 10.76 -7.32 -5.45
C TRP A 127 11.95 -6.39 -5.26
N ARG A 128 13.14 -6.91 -4.97
CA ARG A 128 14.37 -6.12 -4.82
C ARG A 128 14.70 -5.30 -6.07
N ARG A 129 14.53 -5.91 -7.26
CA ARG A 129 14.70 -5.20 -8.55
C ARG A 129 13.62 -4.13 -8.80
N GLY A 130 12.45 -4.27 -8.18
CA GLY A 130 11.35 -3.30 -8.19
C GLY A 130 11.41 -2.26 -7.07
N GLY A 131 12.46 -2.28 -6.22
CA GLY A 131 12.62 -1.34 -5.09
C GLY A 131 11.89 -1.76 -3.81
N VAL A 132 11.43 -3.01 -3.74
CA VAL A 132 10.85 -3.60 -2.51
C VAL A 132 11.95 -4.39 -1.80
N GLU A 133 12.54 -3.79 -0.78
CA GLU A 133 13.73 -4.29 -0.09
C GLU A 133 13.40 -5.14 1.15
N ALA A 134 14.43 -5.61 1.87
CA ALA A 134 14.30 -6.43 3.08
C ALA A 134 13.43 -5.76 4.17
N THR A 135 13.51 -4.43 4.33
CA THR A 135 12.68 -3.68 5.25
C THR A 135 11.18 -3.79 4.94
N HIS A 136 10.81 -3.86 3.66
CA HIS A 136 9.43 -4.10 3.22
C HIS A 136 8.99 -5.55 3.48
N LEU A 137 9.90 -6.53 3.35
CA LEU A 137 9.59 -7.92 3.72
C LEU A 137 9.26 -8.03 5.21
N ALA A 138 9.99 -7.33 6.07
CA ALA A 138 9.68 -7.25 7.49
C ALA A 138 8.29 -6.65 7.76
N VAL A 139 7.80 -5.71 6.92
CA VAL A 139 6.40 -5.22 7.00
C VAL A 139 5.42 -6.34 6.69
N MET A 140 5.66 -7.12 5.62
CA MET A 140 4.80 -8.24 5.24
C MET A 140 4.74 -9.30 6.35
N GLU A 141 5.88 -9.60 6.98
CA GLU A 141 5.97 -10.55 8.09
C GLU A 141 5.15 -10.11 9.30
N ARG A 142 5.14 -8.81 9.62
CA ARG A 142 4.39 -8.24 10.76
C ARG A 142 2.88 -8.36 10.64
N VAL A 143 2.33 -8.59 9.44
CA VAL A 143 0.88 -8.76 9.25
C VAL A 143 0.40 -9.99 10.02
N LYS A 144 -0.59 -9.80 10.90
CA LYS A 144 -1.13 -10.85 11.78
C LYS A 144 -2.31 -11.61 11.16
N GLY A 145 -2.99 -11.02 10.17
CA GLY A 145 -4.13 -11.64 9.49
C GLY A 145 -3.73 -12.63 8.41
N ALA A 146 -4.72 -13.15 7.68
CA ALA A 146 -4.49 -13.96 6.50
C ALA A 146 -3.67 -13.17 5.47
N LYS A 147 -2.60 -13.77 4.97
CA LYS A 147 -1.67 -13.16 4.03
C LYS A 147 -1.08 -14.20 3.08
N ALA A 148 -0.72 -13.79 1.89
CA ALA A 148 -0.02 -14.61 0.91
C ALA A 148 0.86 -13.74 0.01
N SER A 149 1.88 -14.34 -0.56
CA SER A 149 2.56 -13.81 -1.74
C SER A 149 2.05 -14.54 -2.99
N ILE A 150 1.93 -13.82 -4.08
CA ILE A 150 1.52 -14.36 -5.38
C ILE A 150 2.75 -14.45 -6.27
N LEU A 151 3.22 -15.66 -6.54
CA LEU A 151 4.24 -15.88 -7.58
C LEU A 151 3.54 -15.93 -8.94
N MET A 152 3.97 -15.09 -9.87
CA MET A 152 3.47 -15.05 -11.23
C MET A 152 4.49 -15.68 -12.17
N ARG A 153 4.05 -16.67 -12.94
CA ARG A 153 4.84 -17.29 -14.03
C ARG A 153 4.18 -17.00 -15.37
N TRP A 154 4.97 -16.75 -16.38
CA TRP A 154 4.52 -16.52 -17.75
C TRP A 154 5.62 -16.94 -18.73
N ASP A 155 5.26 -17.59 -19.83
CA ASP A 155 6.20 -18.11 -20.84
C ASP A 155 7.34 -18.90 -20.19
N ASN A 156 7.04 -19.80 -19.25
CA ASN A 156 7.99 -20.59 -18.48
C ASN A 156 9.00 -19.81 -17.61
N HIS A 157 8.79 -18.50 -17.41
CA HIS A 157 9.66 -17.65 -16.59
C HIS A 157 8.93 -17.14 -15.35
N SER A 158 9.69 -16.80 -14.32
CA SER A 158 9.18 -16.01 -13.20
C SER A 158 8.93 -14.58 -13.67
N ALA A 159 7.66 -14.18 -13.72
CA ALA A 159 7.20 -12.99 -14.41
C ALA A 159 6.82 -11.84 -13.47
N GLY A 160 6.58 -12.14 -12.18
CA GLY A 160 6.21 -11.12 -11.22
C GLY A 160 5.95 -11.67 -9.83
N SER A 161 5.71 -10.78 -8.89
CA SER A 161 5.33 -11.07 -7.52
C SER A 161 4.36 -10.02 -6.99
N ALA A 162 3.49 -10.41 -6.05
CA ALA A 162 2.64 -9.49 -5.31
C ALA A 162 2.47 -9.99 -3.88
N PHE A 163 2.15 -9.10 -2.97
CA PHE A 163 1.73 -9.44 -1.61
C PHE A 163 0.27 -9.08 -1.42
N VAL A 164 -0.49 -9.92 -0.76
CA VAL A 164 -1.89 -9.68 -0.40
C VAL A 164 -2.12 -10.04 1.05
N ALA A 165 -2.86 -9.19 1.75
CA ALA A 165 -3.28 -9.45 3.13
C ALA A 165 -4.72 -9.00 3.35
N ILE A 166 -5.38 -9.56 4.36
CA ILE A 166 -6.80 -9.33 4.63
C ILE A 166 -6.97 -8.72 6.02
N SER A 167 -7.78 -7.69 6.09
CA SER A 167 -8.36 -7.16 7.31
C SER A 167 -9.80 -6.73 7.05
N ASP A 168 -10.69 -6.91 8.04
CA ASP A 168 -12.09 -6.48 7.97
C ASP A 168 -12.81 -6.96 6.70
N LYS A 169 -12.50 -8.19 6.25
CA LYS A 169 -13.03 -8.81 5.02
C LYS A 169 -12.67 -8.05 3.72
N ILE A 170 -11.66 -7.20 3.78
CA ILE A 170 -11.11 -6.49 2.63
C ILE A 170 -9.67 -6.98 2.41
N ALA A 171 -9.41 -7.50 1.23
CA ALA A 171 -8.06 -7.83 0.80
C ALA A 171 -7.38 -6.59 0.22
N MET A 172 -6.18 -6.29 0.64
CA MET A 172 -5.38 -5.23 0.03
C MET A 172 -4.12 -5.82 -0.60
N VAL A 173 -3.93 -5.51 -1.89
CA VAL A 173 -2.76 -5.96 -2.65
C VAL A 173 -1.68 -4.91 -2.57
N HIS A 174 -0.47 -5.34 -2.22
CA HIS A 174 0.72 -4.52 -2.08
C HIS A 174 1.86 -5.09 -2.93
N ALA A 175 2.86 -4.28 -3.19
CA ALA A 175 4.11 -4.70 -3.83
C ALA A 175 3.88 -5.55 -5.10
N LEU A 176 2.91 -5.16 -5.94
CA LEU A 176 2.68 -5.81 -7.23
C LEU A 176 3.79 -5.39 -8.19
N GLU A 177 4.67 -6.31 -8.49
CA GLU A 177 5.79 -6.12 -9.40
C GLU A 177 5.72 -7.11 -10.56
N VAL A 178 5.84 -6.58 -11.79
CA VAL A 178 5.95 -7.38 -13.01
C VAL A 178 7.30 -7.09 -13.66
N VAL A 179 8.07 -8.15 -13.90
CA VAL A 179 9.38 -8.06 -14.55
C VAL A 179 9.25 -7.29 -15.88
N PRO A 180 10.12 -6.31 -16.18
CA PRO A 180 9.95 -5.43 -17.34
C PRO A 180 9.71 -6.15 -18.67
N SER A 181 10.42 -7.25 -18.94
CA SER A 181 10.24 -8.08 -20.15
C SER A 181 8.91 -8.83 -20.23
N GLN A 182 8.15 -8.87 -19.13
CA GLN A 182 6.86 -9.56 -19.03
C GLN A 182 5.69 -8.59 -18.87
N ARG A 183 5.94 -7.28 -18.94
CA ARG A 183 4.88 -6.26 -18.93
C ARG A 183 4.06 -6.30 -20.22
N CYS A 184 2.88 -5.73 -20.20
CA CYS A 184 1.92 -5.70 -21.32
C CYS A 184 1.46 -7.08 -21.83
N LYS A 185 1.73 -8.17 -21.11
CA LYS A 185 1.29 -9.54 -21.38
C LYS A 185 0.19 -10.03 -20.43
N ARG A 186 -0.56 -9.13 -19.80
CA ARG A 186 -1.63 -9.40 -18.83
C ARG A 186 -1.16 -10.07 -17.52
N VAL A 187 0.16 -10.15 -17.27
CA VAL A 187 0.69 -10.79 -16.05
C VAL A 187 0.15 -10.12 -14.79
N GLY A 188 0.17 -8.79 -14.70
CA GLY A 188 -0.41 -8.05 -13.58
C GLY A 188 -1.91 -8.27 -13.41
N THR A 189 -2.67 -8.38 -14.53
CA THR A 189 -4.10 -8.70 -14.53
C THR A 189 -4.33 -10.06 -13.85
N TRP A 190 -3.57 -11.08 -14.25
CA TRP A 190 -3.69 -12.43 -13.69
C TRP A 190 -3.23 -12.48 -12.23
N GLY A 191 -2.18 -11.73 -11.86
CA GLY A 191 -1.75 -11.60 -10.47
C GLY A 191 -2.83 -11.01 -9.57
N MET A 192 -3.49 -9.93 -10.00
CA MET A 192 -4.62 -9.32 -9.27
C MET A 192 -5.80 -10.27 -9.15
N ARG A 193 -6.15 -11.00 -10.23
CA ARG A 193 -7.22 -12.00 -10.21
C ARG A 193 -6.91 -13.17 -9.27
N GLN A 194 -5.67 -13.64 -9.26
CA GLN A 194 -5.24 -14.67 -8.32
C GLN A 194 -5.31 -14.21 -6.87
N ALA A 195 -4.87 -12.98 -6.58
CA ALA A 195 -5.00 -12.40 -5.26
C ALA A 195 -6.48 -12.31 -4.82
N ALA A 196 -7.38 -11.95 -5.75
CA ALA A 196 -8.81 -11.90 -5.49
C ALA A 196 -9.42 -13.30 -5.25
N LEU A 197 -9.03 -14.30 -6.04
CA LEU A 197 -9.49 -15.69 -5.84
C LEU A 197 -9.07 -16.22 -4.47
N TRP A 198 -7.80 -16.05 -4.11
CA TRP A 198 -7.31 -16.40 -2.78
C TRP A 198 -8.06 -15.65 -1.69
N ALA A 199 -8.26 -14.34 -1.86
CA ALA A 199 -8.97 -13.52 -0.88
C ALA A 199 -10.41 -13.98 -0.66
N LYS A 200 -11.12 -14.36 -1.75
CA LYS A 200 -12.47 -14.92 -1.70
C LYS A 200 -12.51 -16.23 -0.92
N GLU A 201 -11.54 -17.12 -1.14
CA GLU A 201 -11.39 -18.37 -0.39
C GLU A 201 -11.15 -18.12 1.10
N GLN A 202 -10.50 -17.01 1.46
CA GLN A 202 -10.30 -16.56 2.84
C GLN A 202 -11.48 -15.74 3.40
N GLY A 203 -12.60 -15.60 2.66
CA GLY A 203 -13.81 -14.92 3.11
C GLY A 203 -13.81 -13.39 2.93
N ALA A 204 -12.91 -12.84 2.12
CA ALA A 204 -12.96 -11.43 1.77
C ALA A 204 -14.13 -11.12 0.82
N HIS A 205 -14.73 -9.95 0.98
CA HIS A 205 -15.81 -9.45 0.11
C HIS A 205 -15.34 -8.39 -0.88
N SER A 206 -14.21 -7.78 -0.63
CA SER A 206 -13.67 -6.70 -1.46
C SER A 206 -12.16 -6.83 -1.62
N VAL A 207 -11.67 -6.30 -2.75
CA VAL A 207 -10.25 -6.18 -3.05
C VAL A 207 -9.91 -4.71 -3.24
N SER A 208 -8.79 -4.29 -2.67
CA SER A 208 -8.25 -2.94 -2.78
C SER A 208 -6.79 -2.96 -3.20
N ALA A 209 -6.34 -1.89 -3.82
CA ALA A 209 -4.94 -1.65 -4.15
C ALA A 209 -4.64 -0.15 -4.16
N ILE A 210 -3.39 0.22 -3.93
CA ILE A 210 -2.94 1.61 -3.88
C ILE A 210 -1.76 1.79 -4.82
N CYS A 211 -1.79 2.84 -5.62
CA CYS A 211 -0.64 3.27 -6.40
C CYS A 211 -0.55 4.80 -6.46
N THR A 212 0.64 5.32 -6.73
CA THR A 212 0.80 6.76 -6.97
C THR A 212 0.06 7.17 -8.25
N LYS A 213 -0.41 8.42 -8.31
CA LYS A 213 -1.05 8.97 -9.50
C LYS A 213 -0.14 8.95 -10.73
N GLN A 214 1.18 9.01 -10.52
CA GLN A 214 2.19 8.95 -11.59
C GLN A 214 2.40 7.53 -12.14
N ASN A 215 2.03 6.48 -11.43
CA ASN A 215 2.13 5.10 -11.92
C ASN A 215 1.01 4.80 -12.92
N THR A 216 1.16 5.28 -14.15
CA THR A 216 0.15 5.13 -15.21
C THR A 216 -0.18 3.67 -15.51
N GLY A 217 0.81 2.76 -15.43
CA GLY A 217 0.60 1.33 -15.64
C GLY A 217 -0.29 0.68 -14.59
N ALA A 218 -0.07 0.97 -13.32
CA ALA A 218 -0.92 0.44 -12.24
C ALA A 218 -2.32 1.05 -12.27
N ASN A 219 -2.44 2.38 -12.51
CA ASN A 219 -3.75 3.04 -12.66
C ASN A 219 -4.56 2.42 -13.81
N ALA A 220 -3.94 2.19 -14.98
CA ALA A 220 -4.59 1.53 -16.12
C ALA A 220 -4.97 0.07 -15.81
N LEU A 221 -4.11 -0.68 -15.12
CA LEU A 221 -4.38 -2.05 -14.70
C LEU A 221 -5.63 -2.12 -13.82
N TYR A 222 -5.68 -1.32 -12.74
CA TYR A 222 -6.81 -1.37 -11.80
C TYR A 222 -8.12 -0.93 -12.47
N SER A 223 -8.09 0.11 -13.31
CA SER A 223 -9.25 0.54 -14.10
C SER A 223 -9.74 -0.56 -15.06
N SER A 224 -8.82 -1.28 -15.72
CA SER A 224 -9.16 -2.39 -16.62
C SER A 224 -9.79 -3.60 -15.93
N LEU A 225 -9.62 -3.70 -14.61
CA LEU A 225 -10.24 -4.70 -13.73
C LEU A 225 -11.55 -4.22 -13.10
N ASN A 226 -12.13 -3.12 -13.59
CA ASN A 226 -13.33 -2.48 -13.05
C ASN A 226 -13.20 -2.04 -11.58
N MET A 227 -11.98 -1.89 -11.07
CA MET A 227 -11.76 -1.29 -9.77
C MET A 227 -12.01 0.21 -9.84
N ARG A 228 -12.79 0.73 -8.90
CA ARG A 228 -13.11 2.15 -8.82
C ARG A 228 -12.07 2.88 -7.98
N CYS A 229 -11.63 4.04 -8.42
CA CYS A 229 -10.90 4.96 -7.57
C CYS A 229 -11.88 5.53 -6.55
N VAL A 230 -11.69 5.18 -5.29
CA VAL A 230 -12.62 5.51 -4.19
C VAL A 230 -12.08 6.61 -3.28
N GLY A 231 -10.86 7.08 -3.53
CA GLY A 231 -10.22 8.14 -2.80
C GLY A 231 -8.71 8.13 -2.97
N GLY A 232 -8.01 8.83 -2.09
CA GLY A 232 -6.56 8.91 -2.15
C GLY A 232 -5.95 9.53 -0.90
N TYR A 233 -4.66 9.77 -0.98
CA TYR A 233 -3.88 10.52 -0.01
C TYR A 233 -2.60 11.02 -0.67
N HIS A 234 -1.89 11.92 -0.02
CA HIS A 234 -0.52 12.28 -0.37
C HIS A 234 0.30 12.46 0.91
N TYR A 235 1.60 12.63 0.74
CA TYR A 235 2.47 13.00 1.85
C TYR A 235 2.85 14.46 1.76
N ARG A 236 3.05 15.07 2.92
CA ARG A 236 3.78 16.31 3.09
C ARG A 236 5.12 15.98 3.71
N ILE A 237 6.20 16.37 3.04
CA ILE A 237 7.57 16.12 3.49
C ILE A 237 8.35 17.43 3.53
N LYS A 238 9.22 17.58 4.51
CA LYS A 238 10.18 18.70 4.54
C LYS A 238 11.48 18.19 3.94
N LYS A 239 11.98 18.89 2.91
CA LYS A 239 13.32 18.60 2.42
C LYS A 239 14.31 19.08 3.48
N ASP A 240 15.19 18.20 3.91
CA ASP A 240 16.31 18.61 4.72
C ASP A 240 17.10 19.64 3.90
N LYS A 241 17.28 20.83 4.47
CA LYS A 241 18.22 21.81 3.89
C LYS A 241 19.60 21.18 4.08
N GLY A 242 20.18 20.61 3.00
CA GLY A 242 21.54 20.13 2.96
C GLY A 242 22.56 21.22 3.35
#